data_c0164ecd81defa5aaa5ed0a0fa30819c
#
_entry.id   c0164ecd81defa5aaa5ed0a0fa30819c
#
_cell.length_a   1.000
_cell.length_b   1.000
_cell.length_c   1.000
_cell.angle_alpha   90.00
_cell.angle_beta   90.00
_cell.angle_gamma   90.00
#
_symmetry.space_group_name_H-M   'P 1'
#
loop_
_entity.id
_entity.type
_entity.pdbx_description
1 polymer ?
#
loop_
_entity_poly.entity_id
_entity_poly.type
_entity_poly.pdbx_seq_one_letter_code
_entity_poly.pdbx_strand_id
1 'polypeptide(L)'
;GALSPARVFSRPGEMPHEVTPNDEFYEISKNIINPSVHVSGWTLQIDGVPDGPYSFTYDELLELPWVEEYVTLTCISNLVGGDLISNALWRGVPLKVLLERAGMPVSAERLAFHAADGYVDSFPMSYAMRENVIVAYLMNGEPLSDSHGFPARIVVPGLYGMENVKW
;
A
#
# COMPACT_ATOMS: atom_id res chain seq x y z
N GLY A 1 0.35 23.42 -0.28
CA GLY A 1 -0.61 22.39 0.00
C GLY A 1 -1.46 22.79 1.18
N ALA A 2 -2.77 22.91 0.98
CA ALA A 2 -3.69 23.11 2.09
C ALA A 2 -3.63 21.83 2.93
N LEU A 3 -3.24 21.95 4.20
CA LEU A 3 -3.46 20.92 5.18
C LEU A 3 -4.96 20.65 5.22
N SER A 4 -5.36 19.39 5.05
CA SER A 4 -6.74 18.99 5.30
C SER A 4 -7.15 19.54 6.66
N PRO A 5 -8.34 20.13 6.81
CA PRO A 5 -8.75 20.65 8.12
C PRO A 5 -8.69 19.52 9.13
N ALA A 6 -7.97 19.74 10.24
CA ALA A 6 -7.89 18.77 11.32
C ALA A 6 -9.30 18.29 11.66
N ARG A 7 -9.52 16.97 11.64
CA ARG A 7 -10.78 16.38 12.09
C ARG A 7 -10.92 16.61 13.59
N VAL A 8 -11.58 17.67 13.93
CA VAL A 8 -12.00 17.88 15.32
C VAL A 8 -13.15 16.91 15.56
N PHE A 9 -12.94 15.89 16.39
CA PHE A 9 -14.06 15.11 16.92
C PHE A 9 -15.03 16.11 17.58
N SER A 10 -16.16 16.31 16.93
CA SER A 10 -17.03 17.43 17.24
C SER A 10 -17.78 17.28 18.57
N ARG A 11 -17.70 16.10 19.20
CA ARG A 11 -18.36 15.83 20.49
C ARG A 11 -17.53 14.86 21.34
N PRO A 12 -17.37 15.12 22.66
CA PRO A 12 -16.81 14.14 23.57
C PRO A 12 -17.62 12.83 23.55
N GLY A 13 -16.96 11.70 23.22
CA GLY A 13 -17.60 10.40 23.15
C GLY A 13 -18.02 9.97 21.74
N GLU A 14 -17.82 10.79 20.72
CA GLU A 14 -17.98 10.38 19.33
C GLU A 14 -16.79 9.48 18.93
N MET A 15 -17.11 8.24 18.54
CA MET A 15 -16.09 7.29 18.06
C MET A 15 -15.87 7.52 16.57
N PRO A 16 -14.62 7.42 16.07
CA PRO A 16 -14.36 7.43 14.65
C PRO A 16 -15.06 6.25 13.96
N HIS A 17 -15.36 6.37 12.66
CA HIS A 17 -15.85 5.25 11.88
C HIS A 17 -14.87 4.07 11.98
N GLU A 18 -15.39 2.86 12.19
CA GLU A 18 -14.59 1.63 12.23
C GLU A 18 -13.81 1.44 10.92
N VAL A 19 -14.45 1.78 9.80
CA VAL A 19 -13.85 1.85 8.47
C VAL A 19 -13.89 3.30 8.00
N THR A 20 -12.74 3.85 7.69
CA THR A 20 -12.63 5.23 7.20
C THR A 20 -13.07 5.31 5.74
N PRO A 21 -14.02 6.17 5.36
CA PRO A 21 -14.37 6.41 3.96
C PRO A 21 -13.15 6.80 3.12
N ASN A 22 -13.14 6.43 1.83
CA ASN A 22 -11.97 6.63 0.96
C ASN A 22 -11.57 8.11 0.83
N ASP A 23 -12.55 9.01 0.76
CA ASP A 23 -12.35 10.48 0.69
C ASP A 23 -11.93 11.10 2.02
N GLU A 24 -12.05 10.35 3.10
CA GLU A 24 -11.67 10.74 4.43
C GLU A 24 -10.37 10.08 4.92
N PHE A 25 -9.85 9.08 4.22
CA PHE A 25 -8.61 8.42 4.59
C PHE A 25 -7.45 9.42 4.49
N TYR A 26 -6.60 9.47 5.53
CA TYR A 26 -5.51 10.44 5.57
C TYR A 26 -4.57 10.27 4.37
N GLU A 27 -4.08 11.39 3.87
CA GLU A 27 -3.15 11.42 2.74
C GLU A 27 -1.86 12.13 3.14
N ILE A 28 -0.74 11.44 2.98
CA ILE A 28 0.60 12.03 3.03
C ILE A 28 1.39 11.53 1.83
N SER A 29 1.98 12.46 1.10
CA SER A 29 2.88 12.21 -0.01
C SER A 29 4.13 13.08 0.13
N LYS A 30 5.27 12.58 -0.35
CA LYS A 30 6.48 13.40 -0.47
C LYS A 30 6.35 14.44 -1.57
N ASN A 31 5.47 14.22 -2.53
CA ASN A 31 5.26 15.07 -3.68
C ASN A 31 4.11 16.05 -3.43
N ILE A 32 4.18 17.23 -4.05
CA ILE A 32 3.09 18.23 -4.04
C ILE A 32 1.91 17.75 -4.89
N ILE A 33 2.20 16.99 -5.95
CA ILE A 33 1.22 16.40 -6.87
C ILE A 33 1.47 14.91 -6.92
N ASN A 34 0.43 14.12 -6.67
CA ASN A 34 0.52 12.66 -6.79
C ASN A 34 0.70 12.27 -8.26
N PRO A 35 1.47 11.21 -8.55
CA PRO A 35 1.57 10.70 -9.91
C PRO A 35 0.21 10.18 -10.38
N SER A 36 -0.12 10.43 -11.63
CA SER A 36 -1.25 9.79 -12.31
C SER A 36 -0.68 8.66 -13.17
N VAL A 37 -0.92 7.45 -12.75
CA VAL A 37 -0.38 6.24 -13.40
C VAL A 37 -1.45 5.61 -14.27
N HIS A 38 -1.12 5.36 -15.54
CA HIS A 38 -2.02 4.66 -16.45
C HIS A 38 -1.71 3.17 -16.48
N VAL A 39 -2.73 2.32 -16.32
CA VAL A 39 -2.58 0.87 -16.34
C VAL A 39 -2.08 0.31 -17.68
N SER A 40 -2.37 1.01 -18.79
CA SER A 40 -1.83 0.66 -20.12
C SER A 40 -0.32 0.88 -20.14
N GLY A 41 0.45 -0.18 -19.94
CA GLY A 41 1.91 -0.14 -19.87
C GLY A 41 2.48 -0.12 -18.45
N TRP A 42 1.66 -0.09 -17.42
CA TRP A 42 2.12 -0.31 -16.06
C TRP A 42 2.38 -1.80 -15.80
N THR A 43 3.48 -2.08 -15.13
CA THR A 43 3.80 -3.44 -14.66
C THR A 43 4.38 -3.37 -13.26
N LEU A 44 4.03 -4.36 -12.44
CA LEU A 44 4.76 -4.64 -11.21
C LEU A 44 5.95 -5.53 -11.57
N GLN A 45 7.16 -5.00 -11.42
CA GLN A 45 8.39 -5.71 -11.73
C GLN A 45 9.07 -6.22 -10.46
N ILE A 46 9.54 -7.46 -10.49
CA ILE A 46 10.33 -8.08 -9.43
C ILE A 46 11.71 -8.40 -9.99
N ASP A 47 12.72 -7.71 -9.44
CA ASP A 47 14.12 -7.89 -9.81
C ASP A 47 14.86 -8.77 -8.80
N GLY A 48 16.10 -9.16 -9.15
CA GLY A 48 16.94 -9.97 -8.27
C GLY A 48 16.61 -11.46 -8.27
N VAL A 49 15.82 -11.90 -9.23
CA VAL A 49 15.48 -13.31 -9.43
C VAL A 49 16.44 -13.96 -10.46
N PRO A 50 16.71 -15.29 -10.35
CA PRO A 50 17.76 -15.94 -11.14
C PRO A 50 17.58 -15.85 -12.66
N ASP A 51 16.33 -15.91 -13.13
CA ASP A 51 16.00 -15.94 -14.57
C ASP A 51 15.77 -14.54 -15.16
N GLY A 52 16.16 -13.50 -14.44
CA GLY A 52 15.96 -12.09 -14.82
C GLY A 52 14.64 -11.53 -14.29
N PRO A 53 14.38 -10.25 -14.56
CA PRO A 53 13.20 -9.55 -14.02
C PRO A 53 11.90 -10.28 -14.37
N TYR A 54 11.02 -10.45 -13.40
CA TYR A 54 9.68 -10.96 -13.59
C TYR A 54 8.67 -9.82 -13.49
N SER A 55 7.70 -9.76 -14.37
CA SER A 55 6.73 -8.68 -14.43
C SER A 55 5.30 -9.20 -14.44
N PHE A 56 4.42 -8.50 -13.72
CA PHE A 56 2.98 -8.70 -13.76
C PHE A 56 2.33 -7.45 -14.34
N THR A 57 1.48 -7.59 -15.33
CA THR A 57 0.57 -6.53 -15.75
C THR A 57 -0.53 -6.32 -14.71
N TYR A 58 -1.26 -5.20 -14.80
CA TYR A 58 -2.37 -4.95 -13.89
C TYR A 58 -3.47 -6.03 -14.02
N ASP A 59 -3.80 -6.45 -15.25
CA ASP A 59 -4.80 -7.48 -15.50
C ASP A 59 -4.37 -8.84 -14.90
N GLU A 60 -3.11 -9.23 -15.09
CA GLU A 60 -2.56 -10.45 -14.49
C GLU A 60 -2.60 -10.38 -12.95
N LEU A 61 -2.34 -9.21 -12.35
CA LEU A 61 -2.44 -9.02 -10.91
C LEU A 61 -3.86 -9.27 -10.40
N LEU A 62 -4.89 -8.80 -11.14
CA LEU A 62 -6.29 -8.99 -10.79
C LEU A 62 -6.77 -10.45 -10.90
N GLU A 63 -6.12 -11.27 -11.73
CA GLU A 63 -6.45 -12.71 -11.91
C GLU A 63 -5.82 -13.61 -10.85
N LEU A 64 -4.85 -13.11 -10.07
CA LEU A 64 -4.18 -13.88 -9.04
C LEU A 64 -5.08 -14.11 -7.81
N PRO A 65 -4.81 -15.17 -7.02
CA PRO A 65 -5.44 -15.35 -5.73
C PRO A 65 -5.28 -14.12 -4.84
N TRP A 66 -6.37 -13.62 -4.32
CA TRP A 66 -6.40 -12.42 -3.50
C TRP A 66 -6.95 -12.69 -2.10
N VAL A 67 -6.65 -11.78 -1.20
CA VAL A 67 -7.19 -11.73 0.16
C VAL A 67 -7.73 -10.34 0.45
N GLU A 68 -8.59 -10.25 1.46
CA GLU A 68 -9.06 -8.99 2.04
C GLU A 68 -8.60 -8.88 3.49
N GLU A 69 -8.05 -7.72 3.83
CA GLU A 69 -7.53 -7.45 5.17
C GLU A 69 -7.96 -6.06 5.64
N TYR A 70 -8.48 -5.96 6.86
CA TYR A 70 -8.64 -4.67 7.53
C TYR A 70 -7.30 -4.24 8.09
N VAL A 71 -6.77 -3.15 7.56
CA VAL A 71 -5.49 -2.61 8.02
C VAL A 71 -5.60 -1.14 8.33
N THR A 72 -5.21 -0.80 9.56
CA THR A 72 -5.04 0.58 10.00
C THR A 72 -3.65 1.06 9.61
N LEU A 73 -3.58 2.12 8.82
CA LEU A 73 -2.35 2.83 8.54
C LEU A 73 -2.23 4.05 9.45
N THR A 74 -1.04 4.25 10.01
CA THR A 74 -0.73 5.38 10.88
C THR A 74 0.52 6.07 10.37
N CYS A 75 0.49 7.38 10.23
CA CYS A 75 1.70 8.15 9.95
C CYS A 75 2.60 8.19 11.18
N ILE A 76 3.92 8.12 10.99
CA ILE A 76 4.90 8.27 12.09
C ILE A 76 4.77 9.63 12.79
N SER A 77 4.25 10.64 12.09
CA SER A 77 4.00 11.98 12.62
C SER A 77 2.64 12.14 13.29
N ASN A 78 1.85 11.06 13.42
CA ASN A 78 0.56 11.15 14.08
C ASN A 78 0.72 11.42 15.58
N LEU A 79 0.07 12.46 16.06
CA LEU A 79 0.04 12.78 17.48
C LEU A 79 -1.06 11.97 18.19
N VAL A 80 -0.96 11.88 19.53
CA VAL A 80 -2.04 11.28 20.34
C VAL A 80 -3.33 12.08 20.12
N GLY A 81 -4.38 11.39 19.65
CA GLY A 81 -5.64 12.03 19.24
C GLY A 81 -5.59 12.77 17.91
N GLY A 82 -4.52 12.56 17.11
CA GLY A 82 -4.37 13.14 15.78
C GLY A 82 -5.18 12.40 14.70
N ASP A 83 -5.22 12.99 13.52
CA ASP A 83 -6.02 12.57 12.36
C ASP A 83 -5.23 11.82 11.29
N LEU A 84 -3.92 11.57 11.52
CA LEU A 84 -3.06 10.83 10.58
C LEU A 84 -3.08 9.33 10.86
N ILE A 85 -4.28 8.80 11.09
CA ILE A 85 -4.57 7.38 11.30
C ILE A 85 -5.90 7.07 10.65
N SER A 86 -5.96 6.01 9.86
CA SER A 86 -7.18 5.60 9.16
C SER A 86 -7.19 4.10 8.95
N ASN A 87 -8.38 3.50 8.95
CA ASN A 87 -8.60 2.07 8.76
C ASN A 87 -9.41 1.81 7.49
N ALA A 88 -8.99 0.87 6.67
CA ALA A 88 -9.74 0.45 5.48
C ALA A 88 -9.69 -1.05 5.28
N LEU A 89 -10.65 -1.56 4.49
CA LEU A 89 -10.61 -2.91 3.93
C LEU A 89 -9.79 -2.87 2.64
N TRP A 90 -8.66 -3.56 2.64
CA TRP A 90 -7.78 -3.66 1.48
C TRP A 90 -7.92 -5.01 0.82
N ARG A 91 -8.03 -5.04 -0.52
CA ARG A 91 -7.97 -6.27 -1.30
C ARG A 91 -6.74 -6.26 -2.19
N GLY A 92 -6.03 -7.36 -2.20
CA GLY A 92 -4.83 -7.52 -3.03
C GLY A 92 -4.28 -8.93 -3.03
N VAL A 93 -3.19 -9.10 -3.76
CA VAL A 93 -2.47 -10.38 -3.84
C VAL A 93 -1.47 -10.44 -2.69
N PRO A 94 -1.39 -11.54 -1.93
CA PRO A 94 -0.31 -11.71 -0.96
C PRO A 94 1.06 -11.55 -1.65
N LEU A 95 1.90 -10.69 -1.09
CA LEU A 95 3.23 -10.40 -1.66
C LEU A 95 4.06 -11.68 -1.81
N LYS A 96 3.95 -12.60 -0.86
CA LYS A 96 4.56 -13.92 -0.90
C LYS A 96 4.24 -14.68 -2.20
N VAL A 97 2.98 -14.66 -2.66
CA VAL A 97 2.56 -15.34 -3.90
C VAL A 97 3.29 -14.78 -5.11
N LEU A 98 3.45 -13.46 -5.17
CA LEU A 98 4.17 -12.78 -6.26
C LEU A 98 5.67 -13.13 -6.24
N LEU A 99 6.29 -13.12 -5.06
CA LEU A 99 7.70 -13.47 -4.89
C LEU A 99 7.97 -14.94 -5.24
N GLU A 100 7.10 -15.85 -4.83
CA GLU A 100 7.21 -17.28 -5.16
C GLU A 100 7.07 -17.51 -6.67
N ARG A 101 6.11 -16.85 -7.33
CA ARG A 101 5.94 -16.95 -8.80
C ARG A 101 7.13 -16.39 -9.57
N ALA A 102 7.73 -15.33 -9.07
CA ALA A 102 8.93 -14.74 -9.66
C ALA A 102 10.19 -15.59 -9.42
N GLY A 103 10.14 -16.59 -8.55
CA GLY A 103 11.31 -17.40 -8.22
C GLY A 103 12.30 -16.71 -7.28
N MET A 104 11.80 -15.88 -6.36
CA MET A 104 12.68 -15.16 -5.41
C MET A 104 13.57 -16.13 -4.62
N PRO A 105 14.91 -15.93 -4.61
CA PRO A 105 15.82 -16.84 -3.94
C PRO A 105 15.64 -16.81 -2.42
N VAL A 106 15.75 -17.98 -1.80
CA VAL A 106 15.62 -18.16 -0.33
C VAL A 106 16.67 -17.35 0.45
N SER A 107 17.80 -17.02 -0.22
CA SER A 107 18.88 -16.21 0.36
C SER A 107 18.60 -14.71 0.40
N ALA A 108 17.48 -14.23 -0.18
CA ALA A 108 17.12 -12.84 -0.13
C ALA A 108 16.79 -12.40 1.31
N GLU A 109 17.52 -11.44 1.83
CA GLU A 109 17.37 -10.97 3.22
C GLU A 109 16.40 -9.78 3.33
N ARG A 110 16.36 -8.92 2.31
CA ARG A 110 15.56 -7.69 2.27
C ARG A 110 14.91 -7.53 0.91
N LEU A 111 13.75 -6.88 0.92
CA LEU A 111 13.04 -6.47 -0.27
C LEU A 111 13.01 -4.93 -0.31
N ALA A 112 13.46 -4.35 -1.42
CA ALA A 112 13.37 -2.93 -1.69
C ALA A 112 12.22 -2.65 -2.65
N PHE A 113 11.51 -1.55 -2.42
CA PHE A 113 10.39 -1.09 -3.21
C PHE A 113 10.76 0.22 -3.90
N HIS A 114 10.49 0.31 -5.18
CA HIS A 114 10.69 1.50 -6.00
C HIS A 114 9.36 1.93 -6.59
N ALA A 115 8.87 3.06 -6.16
CA ALA A 115 7.61 3.63 -6.62
C ALA A 115 7.77 4.45 -7.90
N ALA A 116 6.69 4.61 -8.66
CA ALA A 116 6.68 5.41 -9.89
C ALA A 116 7.04 6.89 -9.67
N ASP A 117 6.85 7.41 -8.45
CA ASP A 117 7.23 8.77 -8.05
C ASP A 117 8.71 8.88 -7.61
N GLY A 118 9.47 7.78 -7.70
CA GLY A 118 10.85 7.69 -7.23
C GLY A 118 11.00 7.59 -5.70
N TYR A 119 9.91 7.31 -4.97
CA TYR A 119 10.03 6.93 -3.55
C TYR A 119 10.64 5.53 -3.43
N VAL A 120 11.50 5.35 -2.45
CA VAL A 120 12.15 4.06 -2.19
C VAL A 120 12.06 3.76 -0.70
N ASP A 121 11.68 2.54 -0.37
CA ASP A 121 11.74 2.00 0.99
C ASP A 121 12.08 0.51 0.95
N SER A 122 12.38 -0.09 2.09
CA SER A 122 12.72 -1.50 2.17
C SER A 122 12.41 -2.07 3.55
N PHE A 123 12.03 -3.35 3.58
CA PHE A 123 11.90 -4.08 4.83
C PHE A 123 12.48 -5.51 4.71
N PRO A 124 12.74 -6.20 5.86
CA PRO A 124 13.24 -7.56 5.84
C PRO A 124 12.31 -8.52 5.09
N MET A 125 12.88 -9.50 4.39
CA MET A 125 12.13 -10.55 3.70
C MET A 125 11.15 -11.28 4.63
N SER A 126 11.48 -11.40 5.92
CA SER A 126 10.57 -11.98 6.93
C SER A 126 9.22 -11.27 7.06
N TYR A 127 9.16 -9.97 6.73
CA TYR A 127 7.88 -9.24 6.63
C TYR A 127 7.19 -9.55 5.30
N ALA A 128 7.92 -9.54 4.19
CA ALA A 128 7.38 -9.81 2.85
C ALA A 128 6.69 -11.19 2.75
N MET A 129 7.16 -12.16 3.51
CA MET A 129 6.65 -13.54 3.50
C MET A 129 5.46 -13.79 4.44
N ARG A 130 4.95 -12.75 5.12
CA ARG A 130 3.73 -12.87 5.94
C ARG A 130 2.51 -12.98 5.03
N GLU A 131 1.53 -13.79 5.44
CA GLU A 131 0.29 -14.02 4.68
C GLU A 131 -0.56 -12.74 4.50
N ASN A 132 -0.47 -11.80 5.44
CA ASN A 132 -1.24 -10.56 5.47
C ASN A 132 -0.50 -9.33 4.90
N VAL A 133 0.66 -9.52 4.28
CA VAL A 133 1.33 -8.47 3.51
C VAL A 133 0.90 -8.60 2.05
N ILE A 134 0.27 -7.57 1.52
CA ILE A 134 -0.38 -7.64 0.21
C ILE A 134 0.06 -6.52 -0.73
N VAL A 135 0.01 -6.79 -2.02
CA VAL A 135 -0.04 -5.78 -3.08
C VAL A 135 -1.51 -5.48 -3.31
N ALA A 136 -1.99 -4.41 -2.70
CA ALA A 136 -3.39 -4.01 -2.73
C ALA A 136 -3.72 -3.22 -4.00
N TYR A 137 -4.87 -3.49 -4.59
CA TYR A 137 -5.42 -2.80 -5.76
C TYR A 137 -6.86 -2.29 -5.54
N LEU A 138 -7.54 -2.73 -4.45
CA LEU A 138 -8.81 -2.15 -4.00
C LEU A 138 -8.70 -1.66 -2.57
N MET A 139 -9.46 -0.61 -2.26
CA MET A 139 -9.64 -0.01 -0.95
C MET A 139 -11.12 0.21 -0.71
N ASN A 140 -11.69 -0.40 0.33
CA ASN A 140 -13.12 -0.39 0.63
C ASN A 140 -14.00 -0.81 -0.57
N GLY A 141 -13.54 -1.80 -1.35
CA GLY A 141 -14.26 -2.35 -2.50
C GLY A 141 -14.12 -1.55 -3.80
N GLU A 142 -13.41 -0.43 -3.81
CA GLU A 142 -13.19 0.43 -4.98
C GLU A 142 -11.71 0.39 -5.42
N PRO A 143 -11.40 0.61 -6.72
CA PRO A 143 -10.03 0.83 -7.15
C PRO A 143 -9.38 1.96 -6.36
N LEU A 144 -8.07 1.85 -6.14
CA LEU A 144 -7.31 2.90 -5.48
C LEU A 144 -7.43 4.22 -6.24
N SER A 145 -7.52 5.34 -5.51
CA SER A 145 -7.32 6.66 -6.13
C SER A 145 -5.83 6.92 -6.36
N ASP A 146 -5.49 7.92 -7.17
CA ASP A 146 -4.10 8.36 -7.38
C ASP A 146 -3.43 8.68 -6.03
N SER A 147 -4.14 9.33 -5.11
CA SER A 147 -3.61 9.69 -3.79
C SER A 147 -3.34 8.49 -2.88
N HIS A 148 -4.06 7.41 -3.09
CA HIS A 148 -3.91 6.17 -2.30
C HIS A 148 -3.08 5.11 -2.99
N GLY A 149 -2.51 5.39 -4.17
CA GLY A 149 -1.50 4.55 -4.81
C GLY A 149 -2.00 3.73 -5.99
N PHE A 150 -2.98 4.23 -6.77
CA PHE A 150 -3.38 3.57 -8.02
C PHE A 150 -2.17 3.38 -8.95
N PRO A 151 -2.00 2.23 -9.61
CA PRO A 151 -2.91 1.08 -9.68
C PRO A 151 -2.74 0.08 -8.53
N ALA A 152 -1.61 0.07 -7.85
CA ALA A 152 -1.37 -0.84 -6.73
C ALA A 152 -0.40 -0.25 -5.71
N ARG A 153 -0.51 -0.72 -4.47
CA ARG A 153 0.38 -0.34 -3.38
C ARG A 153 0.69 -1.51 -2.47
N ILE A 154 1.79 -1.41 -1.72
CA ILE A 154 2.06 -2.34 -0.63
C ILE A 154 1.22 -1.95 0.59
N VAL A 155 0.65 -2.96 1.25
CA VAL A 155 0.02 -2.84 2.56
C VAL A 155 0.64 -3.86 3.52
N VAL A 156 1.25 -3.35 4.60
CA VAL A 156 1.99 -4.13 5.59
C VAL A 156 1.42 -3.85 6.97
N PRO A 157 0.60 -4.75 7.52
CA PRO A 157 0.05 -4.57 8.86
C PRO A 157 1.13 -4.40 9.92
N GLY A 158 0.98 -3.37 10.76
CA GLY A 158 1.89 -3.08 11.87
C GLY A 158 3.10 -2.22 11.53
N LEU A 159 3.27 -1.79 10.27
CA LEU A 159 4.26 -0.77 9.88
C LEU A 159 3.58 0.59 9.67
N TYR A 160 4.37 1.66 9.80
CA TYR A 160 3.88 3.02 9.53
C TYR A 160 3.50 3.22 8.05
N GLY A 161 2.72 4.25 7.78
CA GLY A 161 2.24 4.55 6.44
C GLY A 161 3.36 4.72 5.40
N MET A 162 4.55 5.15 5.81
CA MET A 162 5.68 5.34 4.91
C MET A 162 6.21 4.03 4.33
N GLU A 163 6.23 2.93 5.09
CA GLU A 163 6.66 1.62 4.61
C GLU A 163 5.62 0.96 3.68
N ASN A 164 4.42 1.49 3.64
CA ASN A 164 3.34 1.05 2.75
C ASN A 164 3.42 1.78 1.41
N VAL A 165 4.45 1.45 0.62
CA VAL A 165 4.84 2.15 -0.62
C VAL A 165 3.70 2.15 -1.64
N LYS A 166 3.42 3.34 -2.24
CA LYS A 166 2.38 3.58 -3.24
C LYS A 166 2.96 3.57 -4.66
N TRP A 167 2.11 3.32 -5.65
CA TRP A 167 2.44 3.33 -7.10
C TRP A 167 3.45 2.26 -7.49
#